data_b492a5fbbe8b592db891e0136d452635
#
_entry.id   b492a5fbbe8b592db891e0136d452635
#
_cell.length_a   1.000
_cell.length_b   1.000
_cell.length_c   1.000
_cell.angle_alpha   90.00
_cell.angle_beta   90.00
_cell.angle_gamma   90.00
#
_symmetry.space_group_name_H-M   'P 1'
#
loop_
_entity.id
_entity.type
_entity.pdbx_description
1 polymer ?
#
loop_
_entity_poly.entity_id
_entity_poly.type
_entity_poly.pdbx_seq_one_letter_code
_entity_poly.pdbx_strand_id
1 'polypeptide(L)'
;MKRLLACFLALILLFPLALPCSAKALSVSAKSALLMDAATGQVLYQKNAFVRLPMASTTKIMTAIVAIESFELEKEIEISPDATGIEGSSIYLYPKERLTMEALLYALLLESANDAATAIAIAVAGSNEAFAEKMNEKAQALGLCDTHFENPHGLDSSEHYTTAYDLAKLASYALSNETFQKICSTYKMKIPLNTNEGVRVLVNHNKMLHLYEGAVGVKTGFTKKSGRCLVSAAKRDGLLLVAVTLSAPDDWNDHKAMLDFGFSRYTRDTYAEKGRYAVSLPVANGKEETLTAVNSDTLAATLKREHGEVTYRVEAPHFLYAPVNEGDVVGRIICVCDGKEIASCDLIAKETVSRAARGGFFSWLFSLFKK
;
A
#
# COMPACT_ATOMS: atom_id res chain seq x y z
N MET A 1 59.98 -33.72 16.73
CA MET A 1 58.57 -34.17 16.76
C MET A 1 57.68 -33.38 17.76
N LYS A 2 58.05 -33.19 19.05
CA LYS A 2 57.18 -32.49 20.03
C LYS A 2 56.89 -31.01 19.72
N ARG A 3 57.83 -30.28 19.05
CA ARG A 3 57.62 -28.86 18.64
C ARG A 3 56.73 -28.71 17.42
N LEU A 4 56.73 -29.65 16.49
CA LEU A 4 55.82 -29.66 15.31
C LEU A 4 54.37 -30.01 15.72
N LEU A 5 54.19 -30.86 16.72
CA LEU A 5 52.88 -31.21 17.26
C LEU A 5 52.24 -30.05 17.99
N ALA A 6 53.03 -29.22 18.72
CA ALA A 6 52.55 -28.02 19.41
C ALA A 6 52.08 -26.92 18.43
N CYS A 7 52.78 -26.75 17.28
CA CYS A 7 52.39 -25.79 16.26
C CYS A 7 51.11 -26.22 15.52
N PHE A 8 50.89 -27.54 15.34
CA PHE A 8 49.68 -28.07 14.70
C PHE A 8 48.46 -27.95 15.61
N LEU A 9 48.63 -28.14 16.94
CA LEU A 9 47.55 -27.91 17.93
C LEU A 9 47.22 -26.44 18.08
N ALA A 10 48.17 -25.50 17.98
CA ALA A 10 47.92 -24.07 18.02
C ALA A 10 47.21 -23.56 16.78
N LEU A 11 47.37 -24.18 15.59
CA LEU A 11 46.67 -23.81 14.38
C LEU A 11 45.20 -24.24 14.36
N ILE A 12 44.85 -25.31 15.07
CA ILE A 12 43.48 -25.81 15.22
C ILE A 12 42.64 -24.90 16.16
N LEU A 13 43.29 -24.26 17.12
CA LEU A 13 42.64 -23.33 18.07
C LEU A 13 42.36 -21.94 17.47
N LEU A 14 42.89 -21.61 16.27
CA LEU A 14 42.66 -20.36 15.55
C LEU A 14 41.58 -20.44 14.50
N PHE A 15 40.95 -21.61 14.29
CA PHE A 15 39.74 -21.67 13.47
C PHE A 15 38.61 -21.01 14.27
N PRO A 16 38.14 -19.81 13.93
CA PRO A 16 36.95 -19.28 14.53
C PRO A 16 35.82 -20.27 14.24
N LEU A 17 35.29 -20.93 15.28
CA LEU A 17 34.01 -21.57 15.20
C LEU A 17 33.01 -20.47 14.83
N ALA A 18 32.81 -20.24 13.55
CA ALA A 18 31.68 -19.52 13.02
C ALA A 18 30.45 -20.38 13.39
N LEU A 19 29.98 -20.24 14.63
CA LEU A 19 28.67 -20.75 15.00
C LEU A 19 27.70 -20.16 13.98
N PRO A 20 26.97 -20.99 13.21
CA PRO A 20 25.94 -20.43 12.35
C PRO A 20 25.02 -19.63 13.26
N CYS A 21 25.04 -18.31 13.10
CA CYS A 21 24.04 -17.44 13.71
C CYS A 21 22.72 -17.83 13.03
N SER A 22 22.07 -18.84 13.60
CA SER A 22 20.74 -19.22 13.16
C SER A 22 19.87 -18.01 13.45
N ALA A 23 19.61 -17.20 12.41
CA ALA A 23 18.69 -16.10 12.51
C ALA A 23 17.37 -16.66 13.05
N LYS A 24 17.05 -16.32 14.31
CA LYS A 24 15.82 -16.78 14.95
C LYS A 24 14.66 -16.50 14.02
N ALA A 25 13.95 -17.55 13.62
CA ALA A 25 12.79 -17.40 12.75
C ALA A 25 11.80 -16.42 13.40
N LEU A 26 11.26 -15.49 12.61
CA LEU A 26 10.26 -14.56 13.11
C LEU A 26 9.07 -15.35 13.66
N SER A 27 8.74 -15.15 14.92
CA SER A 27 7.60 -15.75 15.59
C SER A 27 6.74 -14.65 16.19
N VAL A 28 5.42 -14.71 15.93
CA VAL A 28 4.44 -13.77 16.45
C VAL A 28 3.39 -14.50 17.27
N SER A 29 2.82 -13.83 18.28
CA SER A 29 1.79 -14.36 19.17
C SER A 29 0.43 -14.50 18.47
N ALA A 30 0.20 -13.72 17.41
CA ALA A 30 -1.03 -13.67 16.66
C ALA A 30 -1.49 -15.04 16.12
N LYS A 31 -2.81 -15.26 16.08
CA LYS A 31 -3.41 -16.42 15.42
C LYS A 31 -3.23 -16.33 13.89
N SER A 32 -3.38 -15.15 13.32
CA SER A 32 -3.12 -14.84 11.92
C SER A 32 -2.30 -13.55 11.82
N ALA A 33 -1.29 -13.52 10.95
CA ALA A 33 -0.43 -12.37 10.73
C ALA A 33 0.08 -12.28 9.29
N LEU A 34 0.36 -11.06 8.85
CA LEU A 34 0.96 -10.79 7.54
C LEU A 34 1.76 -9.50 7.57
N LEU A 35 2.90 -9.51 6.86
CA LEU A 35 3.68 -8.34 6.52
C LEU A 35 3.74 -8.21 5.00
N MET A 36 3.40 -7.02 4.48
CA MET A 36 3.31 -6.72 3.04
C MET A 36 4.02 -5.43 2.71
N ASP A 37 4.69 -5.39 1.56
CA ASP A 37 5.04 -4.12 0.92
C ASP A 37 3.78 -3.50 0.32
N ALA A 38 3.39 -2.33 0.81
CA ALA A 38 2.16 -1.66 0.41
C ALA A 38 2.15 -1.24 -1.07
N ALA A 39 3.33 -0.96 -1.65
CA ALA A 39 3.43 -0.47 -3.02
C ALA A 39 3.28 -1.59 -4.07
N THR A 40 3.72 -2.80 -3.75
CA THR A 40 3.75 -3.93 -4.71
C THR A 40 2.77 -5.04 -4.37
N GLY A 41 2.24 -5.07 -3.13
CA GLY A 41 1.46 -6.18 -2.61
C GLY A 41 2.29 -7.42 -2.29
N GLN A 42 3.63 -7.33 -2.36
CA GLN A 42 4.52 -8.45 -2.06
C GLN A 42 4.41 -8.85 -0.58
N VAL A 43 4.11 -10.13 -0.35
CA VAL A 43 4.08 -10.71 1.00
C VAL A 43 5.51 -11.04 1.45
N LEU A 44 5.95 -10.41 2.55
CA LEU A 44 7.29 -10.60 3.11
C LEU A 44 7.31 -11.61 4.27
N TYR A 45 6.21 -11.70 5.00
CA TYR A 45 5.98 -12.69 6.07
C TYR A 45 4.50 -13.03 6.16
N GLN A 46 4.19 -14.28 6.50
CA GLN A 46 2.81 -14.70 6.74
C GLN A 46 2.73 -15.83 7.76
N LYS A 47 1.65 -15.82 8.54
CA LYS A 47 1.23 -16.88 9.44
C LYS A 47 -0.29 -17.00 9.34
N ASN A 48 -0.81 -18.12 8.82
CA ASN A 48 -2.25 -18.35 8.65
C ASN A 48 -2.99 -17.19 7.98
N ALA A 49 -2.37 -16.54 6.99
CA ALA A 49 -2.78 -15.24 6.45
C ALA A 49 -4.14 -15.26 5.75
N PHE A 50 -4.65 -16.43 5.35
CA PHE A 50 -5.89 -16.61 4.61
C PHE A 50 -7.02 -17.20 5.47
N VAL A 51 -6.83 -17.31 6.78
CA VAL A 51 -7.88 -17.79 7.71
C VAL A 51 -8.85 -16.65 7.99
N ARG A 52 -10.15 -16.86 7.76
CA ARG A 52 -11.22 -15.91 8.11
C ARG A 52 -11.34 -15.77 9.62
N LEU A 53 -11.24 -14.57 10.11
CA LEU A 53 -11.32 -14.21 11.53
C LEU A 53 -12.13 -12.92 11.72
N PRO A 54 -12.79 -12.74 12.89
CA PRO A 54 -13.39 -11.46 13.22
C PRO A 54 -12.30 -10.40 13.34
N MET A 55 -12.60 -9.19 12.87
CA MET A 55 -11.63 -8.11 12.68
C MET A 55 -11.80 -6.93 13.65
N ALA A 56 -12.87 -6.93 14.45
CA ALA A 56 -13.22 -5.80 15.34
C ALA A 56 -13.13 -4.44 14.62
N SER A 57 -12.71 -3.40 15.31
CA SER A 57 -12.66 -2.03 14.78
C SER A 57 -11.63 -1.79 13.65
N THR A 58 -10.86 -2.80 13.21
CA THR A 58 -10.09 -2.65 11.96
C THR A 58 -11.01 -2.54 10.74
N THR A 59 -12.29 -2.94 10.85
CA THR A 59 -13.42 -2.64 9.94
C THR A 59 -13.45 -1.17 9.51
N LYS A 60 -13.13 -0.25 10.43
CA LYS A 60 -13.20 1.20 10.21
C LYS A 60 -12.23 1.73 9.16
N ILE A 61 -11.27 0.91 8.71
CA ILE A 61 -10.45 1.22 7.54
C ILE A 61 -11.33 1.27 6.29
N MET A 62 -12.20 0.26 6.10
CA MET A 62 -13.16 0.23 4.99
C MET A 62 -14.19 1.34 5.12
N THR A 63 -14.73 1.57 6.33
CA THR A 63 -15.69 2.65 6.59
C THR A 63 -15.12 4.01 6.21
N ALA A 64 -13.86 4.28 6.59
CA ALA A 64 -13.20 5.54 6.27
C ALA A 64 -12.99 5.71 4.75
N ILE A 65 -12.50 4.69 4.06
CA ILE A 65 -12.21 4.83 2.63
C ILE A 65 -13.48 4.96 1.78
N VAL A 66 -14.53 4.22 2.10
CA VAL A 66 -15.84 4.37 1.43
C VAL A 66 -16.40 5.78 1.65
N ALA A 67 -16.30 6.32 2.87
CA ALA A 67 -16.77 7.68 3.16
C ALA A 67 -15.94 8.75 2.42
N ILE A 68 -14.60 8.65 2.43
CA ILE A 68 -13.71 9.60 1.75
C ILE A 68 -13.97 9.63 0.23
N GLU A 69 -14.26 8.48 -0.37
CA GLU A 69 -14.48 8.39 -1.81
C GLU A 69 -15.91 8.75 -2.25
N SER A 70 -16.87 8.76 -1.32
CA SER A 70 -18.30 8.91 -1.65
C SER A 70 -18.92 10.21 -1.14
N PHE A 71 -18.20 10.99 -0.33
CA PHE A 71 -18.79 12.13 0.35
C PHE A 71 -17.84 13.31 0.48
N GLU A 72 -18.37 14.54 0.46
CA GLU A 72 -17.60 15.77 0.63
C GLU A 72 -17.13 15.95 2.08
N LEU A 73 -15.82 16.16 2.28
CA LEU A 73 -15.21 16.17 3.62
C LEU A 73 -15.66 17.34 4.49
N GLU A 74 -15.87 18.50 3.89
CA GLU A 74 -16.27 19.75 4.57
C GLU A 74 -17.78 19.83 4.82
N LYS A 75 -18.55 18.92 4.23
CA LYS A 75 -20.00 18.93 4.38
C LYS A 75 -20.41 18.61 5.81
N GLU A 76 -21.23 19.48 6.40
CA GLU A 76 -21.83 19.27 7.71
C GLU A 76 -22.89 18.18 7.66
N ILE A 77 -22.86 17.31 8.66
CA ILE A 77 -23.77 16.20 8.88
C ILE A 77 -24.50 16.47 10.19
N GLU A 78 -25.82 16.47 10.15
CA GLU A 78 -26.65 16.49 11.33
C GLU A 78 -26.77 15.06 11.87
N ILE A 79 -26.38 14.86 13.13
CA ILE A 79 -26.33 13.55 13.76
C ILE A 79 -27.74 13.03 14.02
N SER A 80 -28.06 11.89 13.37
CA SER A 80 -29.29 11.16 13.62
C SER A 80 -29.35 10.61 15.04
N PRO A 81 -30.54 10.57 15.70
CA PRO A 81 -30.71 9.83 16.94
C PRO A 81 -30.19 8.37 16.87
N ASP A 82 -30.33 7.72 15.72
CA ASP A 82 -29.88 6.33 15.49
C ASP A 82 -28.37 6.15 15.53
N ALA A 83 -27.60 7.24 15.42
CA ALA A 83 -26.15 7.23 15.54
C ALA A 83 -25.67 7.45 16.99
N THR A 84 -26.56 7.55 17.96
CA THR A 84 -26.19 7.83 19.35
C THR A 84 -26.40 6.60 20.25
N GLY A 85 -25.63 6.52 21.35
CA GLY A 85 -25.72 5.40 22.29
C GLY A 85 -25.25 4.06 21.73
N ILE A 86 -24.44 4.06 20.69
CA ILE A 86 -23.86 2.83 20.10
C ILE A 86 -22.87 2.20 21.09
N GLU A 87 -22.98 0.89 21.28
CA GLU A 87 -22.10 0.12 22.17
C GLU A 87 -20.62 0.27 21.79
N GLY A 88 -19.74 0.28 22.78
CA GLY A 88 -18.28 0.26 22.64
C GLY A 88 -17.66 1.66 22.66
N SER A 89 -16.59 1.85 21.87
CA SER A 89 -15.89 3.14 21.79
C SER A 89 -16.78 4.21 21.20
N SER A 90 -16.82 5.40 21.81
CA SER A 90 -17.72 6.48 21.43
C SER A 90 -17.07 7.85 21.70
N ILE A 91 -17.39 8.85 20.93
CA ILE A 91 -17.13 10.27 21.24
C ILE A 91 -18.35 10.95 21.86
N TYR A 92 -19.38 10.16 22.15
CA TYR A 92 -20.64 10.61 22.78
C TYR A 92 -21.36 11.67 21.95
N LEU A 93 -21.61 11.33 20.68
CA LEU A 93 -22.46 12.13 19.80
C LEU A 93 -23.89 12.23 20.39
N TYR A 94 -24.52 13.38 20.19
CA TYR A 94 -25.92 13.58 20.60
C TYR A 94 -26.81 14.00 19.41
N PRO A 95 -28.10 13.74 19.47
CA PRO A 95 -29.03 14.04 18.38
C PRO A 95 -28.99 15.51 17.96
N LYS A 96 -29.00 15.77 16.65
CA LYS A 96 -28.95 17.10 16.02
C LYS A 96 -27.64 17.85 16.19
N GLU A 97 -26.61 17.24 16.77
CA GLU A 97 -25.26 17.77 16.71
C GLU A 97 -24.82 17.88 15.24
N ARG A 98 -24.00 18.87 14.90
CA ARG A 98 -23.49 19.06 13.54
C ARG A 98 -21.97 18.96 13.53
N LEU A 99 -21.44 18.08 12.69
CA LEU A 99 -20.02 17.88 12.48
C LEU A 99 -19.75 17.66 10.98
N THR A 100 -18.58 18.09 10.51
CA THR A 100 -18.17 17.78 9.15
C THR A 100 -17.83 16.30 9.00
N MET A 101 -17.88 15.77 7.77
CA MET A 101 -17.41 14.41 7.48
C MET A 101 -15.96 14.23 7.92
N GLU A 102 -15.06 15.20 7.69
CA GLU A 102 -13.67 15.14 8.14
C GLU A 102 -13.59 14.98 9.67
N ALA A 103 -14.37 15.72 10.45
CA ALA A 103 -14.39 15.59 11.90
C ALA A 103 -14.86 14.20 12.37
N LEU A 104 -15.87 13.64 11.71
CA LEU A 104 -16.32 12.26 11.98
C LEU A 104 -15.28 11.22 11.60
N LEU A 105 -14.52 11.41 10.52
CA LEU A 105 -13.43 10.53 10.13
C LEU A 105 -12.26 10.56 11.13
N TYR A 106 -11.93 11.73 11.69
CA TYR A 106 -10.97 11.82 12.80
C TYR A 106 -11.47 11.05 14.03
N ALA A 107 -12.74 11.19 14.41
CA ALA A 107 -13.34 10.44 15.52
C ALA A 107 -13.31 8.92 15.26
N LEU A 108 -13.65 8.51 14.04
CA LEU A 108 -13.64 7.13 13.57
C LEU A 108 -12.26 6.48 13.71
N LEU A 109 -11.21 7.13 13.22
CA LEU A 109 -9.89 6.53 13.13
C LEU A 109 -9.06 6.71 14.42
N LEU A 110 -9.15 7.84 15.12
CA LEU A 110 -8.36 8.10 16.33
C LEU A 110 -8.99 7.44 17.55
N GLU A 111 -10.25 7.76 17.85
CA GLU A 111 -10.98 7.25 19.04
C GLU A 111 -11.69 5.92 18.78
N SER A 112 -11.67 5.45 17.52
CA SER A 112 -12.40 4.22 17.16
C SER A 112 -13.91 4.32 17.40
N ALA A 113 -14.50 5.52 17.33
CA ALA A 113 -15.85 5.84 17.69
C ALA A 113 -16.90 5.09 16.85
N ASN A 114 -17.76 4.29 17.51
CA ASN A 114 -18.81 3.50 16.84
C ASN A 114 -20.00 4.40 16.45
N ASP A 115 -20.30 5.39 17.27
CA ASP A 115 -21.28 6.43 16.97
C ASP A 115 -20.89 7.25 15.72
N ALA A 116 -19.61 7.61 15.58
CA ALA A 116 -19.13 8.25 14.37
C ALA A 116 -19.22 7.32 13.15
N ALA A 117 -18.94 6.02 13.30
CA ALA A 117 -19.08 5.05 12.21
C ALA A 117 -20.55 4.96 11.72
N THR A 118 -21.50 4.91 12.64
CA THR A 118 -22.92 4.88 12.33
C THR A 118 -23.40 6.21 11.73
N ALA A 119 -22.93 7.36 12.25
CA ALA A 119 -23.25 8.67 11.68
C ALA A 119 -22.76 8.80 10.22
N ILE A 120 -21.54 8.33 9.94
CA ILE A 120 -20.99 8.26 8.59
C ILE A 120 -21.85 7.37 7.69
N ALA A 121 -22.21 6.17 8.16
CA ALA A 121 -23.01 5.22 7.40
C ALA A 121 -24.39 5.79 7.03
N ILE A 122 -25.07 6.41 7.97
CA ILE A 122 -26.36 7.06 7.74
C ILE A 122 -26.22 8.22 6.74
N ALA A 123 -25.18 9.05 6.89
CA ALA A 123 -24.95 10.19 5.98
C ALA A 123 -24.65 9.77 4.54
N VAL A 124 -23.93 8.67 4.35
CA VAL A 124 -23.50 8.19 3.02
C VAL A 124 -24.55 7.31 2.35
N ALA A 125 -25.25 6.47 3.13
CA ALA A 125 -26.12 5.41 2.57
C ALA A 125 -27.52 5.36 3.18
N GLY A 126 -27.82 6.16 4.20
CA GLY A 126 -29.13 6.19 4.85
C GLY A 126 -29.29 5.19 5.99
N SER A 127 -28.53 4.10 6.03
CA SER A 127 -28.54 3.12 7.14
C SER A 127 -27.19 2.38 7.25
N ASN A 128 -27.00 1.64 8.36
CA ASN A 128 -25.84 0.76 8.53
C ASN A 128 -25.83 -0.38 7.52
N GLU A 129 -26.97 -0.97 7.22
CA GLU A 129 -27.14 -2.09 6.31
C GLU A 129 -26.81 -1.66 4.87
N ALA A 130 -27.38 -0.56 4.39
CA ALA A 130 -27.08 -0.03 3.05
C ALA A 130 -25.62 0.41 2.93
N PHE A 131 -24.99 0.86 4.01
CA PHE A 131 -23.57 1.18 4.02
C PHE A 131 -22.69 -0.09 4.00
N ALA A 132 -23.10 -1.16 4.71
CA ALA A 132 -22.42 -2.46 4.65
C ALA A 132 -22.44 -3.05 3.24
N GLU A 133 -23.52 -2.87 2.47
CA GLU A 133 -23.58 -3.23 1.06
C GLU A 133 -22.49 -2.49 0.26
N LYS A 134 -22.35 -1.16 0.43
CA LYS A 134 -21.28 -0.38 -0.21
C LYS A 134 -19.88 -0.83 0.21
N MET A 135 -19.69 -1.22 1.48
CA MET A 135 -18.41 -1.79 1.94
C MET A 135 -18.11 -3.10 1.23
N ASN A 136 -19.12 -3.96 1.03
CA ASN A 136 -18.96 -5.24 0.32
C ASN A 136 -18.72 -5.05 -1.18
N GLU A 137 -19.40 -4.10 -1.83
CA GLU A 137 -19.11 -3.69 -3.21
C GLU A 137 -17.65 -3.23 -3.36
N LYS A 138 -17.16 -2.41 -2.43
CA LYS A 138 -15.78 -1.95 -2.41
C LYS A 138 -14.81 -3.11 -2.17
N ALA A 139 -15.13 -4.04 -1.26
CA ALA A 139 -14.34 -5.24 -1.02
C ALA A 139 -14.21 -6.08 -2.28
N GLN A 140 -15.30 -6.28 -3.02
CA GLN A 140 -15.30 -6.98 -4.31
C GLN A 140 -14.43 -6.25 -5.35
N ALA A 141 -14.58 -4.93 -5.48
CA ALA A 141 -13.79 -4.12 -6.42
C ALA A 141 -12.29 -4.18 -6.12
N LEU A 142 -11.90 -4.30 -4.85
CA LEU A 142 -10.51 -4.48 -4.41
C LEU A 142 -10.04 -5.94 -4.46
N GLY A 143 -10.91 -6.90 -4.81
CA GLY A 143 -10.58 -8.33 -4.83
C GLY A 143 -10.27 -8.89 -3.44
N LEU A 144 -11.01 -8.46 -2.41
CA LEU A 144 -10.94 -8.99 -1.04
C LEU A 144 -11.89 -10.19 -0.93
N CYS A 145 -11.45 -11.34 -1.45
CA CYS A 145 -12.32 -12.49 -1.68
C CYS A 145 -12.79 -13.20 -0.39
N ASP A 146 -12.06 -13.01 0.71
CA ASP A 146 -12.33 -13.63 2.01
C ASP A 146 -12.69 -12.59 3.09
N THR A 147 -13.39 -11.52 2.68
CA THR A 147 -13.82 -10.42 3.54
C THR A 147 -15.31 -10.13 3.34
N HIS A 148 -16.04 -9.99 4.44
CA HIS A 148 -17.45 -9.60 4.42
C HIS A 148 -17.78 -8.67 5.58
N PHE A 149 -18.56 -7.61 5.31
CA PHE A 149 -18.96 -6.60 6.25
C PHE A 149 -20.47 -6.65 6.49
N GLU A 150 -20.89 -6.63 7.77
CA GLU A 150 -22.31 -6.52 8.17
C GLU A 150 -22.61 -5.18 8.86
N ASN A 151 -21.57 -4.44 9.25
CA ASN A 151 -21.73 -3.15 9.92
C ASN A 151 -20.50 -2.26 9.71
N PRO A 152 -20.62 -0.92 9.94
CA PRO A 152 -19.53 0.03 9.71
C PRO A 152 -18.51 0.13 10.86
N HIS A 153 -18.77 -0.45 12.03
CA HIS A 153 -17.98 -0.21 13.24
C HIS A 153 -17.15 -1.41 13.71
N GLY A 154 -17.50 -2.64 13.29
CA GLY A 154 -16.75 -3.85 13.62
C GLY A 154 -17.21 -4.53 14.92
N LEU A 155 -18.44 -4.30 15.39
CA LEU A 155 -19.05 -5.14 16.40
C LEU A 155 -19.26 -6.55 15.84
N ASP A 156 -19.16 -7.54 16.72
CA ASP A 156 -19.17 -8.94 16.32
C ASP A 156 -20.50 -9.36 15.69
N SER A 157 -20.41 -10.00 14.54
CA SER A 157 -21.51 -10.70 13.88
C SER A 157 -21.01 -11.98 13.26
N SER A 158 -21.91 -12.88 12.85
CA SER A 158 -21.55 -14.21 12.33
C SER A 158 -20.82 -14.13 11.00
N GLU A 159 -21.29 -13.24 10.12
CA GLU A 159 -20.77 -13.05 8.77
C GLU A 159 -19.85 -11.84 8.64
N HIS A 160 -19.39 -11.25 9.76
CA HIS A 160 -18.45 -10.14 9.77
C HIS A 160 -17.03 -10.63 9.98
N TYR A 161 -16.29 -10.86 8.88
CA TYR A 161 -14.95 -11.47 8.91
C TYR A 161 -14.02 -10.90 7.84
N THR A 162 -12.73 -11.11 8.03
CA THR A 162 -11.66 -10.85 7.06
C THR A 162 -10.52 -11.85 7.23
N THR A 163 -9.51 -11.73 6.37
CA THR A 163 -8.21 -12.40 6.51
C THR A 163 -7.11 -11.38 6.72
N ALA A 164 -5.95 -11.79 7.28
CA ALA A 164 -4.81 -10.88 7.39
C ALA A 164 -4.32 -10.41 6.01
N TYR A 165 -4.45 -11.25 4.98
CA TYR A 165 -4.10 -10.90 3.61
C TYR A 165 -5.02 -9.82 3.03
N ASP A 166 -6.33 -10.01 3.10
CA ASP A 166 -7.30 -9.04 2.58
C ASP A 166 -7.22 -7.71 3.33
N LEU A 167 -7.05 -7.78 4.66
CA LEU A 167 -6.92 -6.57 5.48
C LEU A 167 -5.64 -5.79 5.18
N ALA A 168 -4.54 -6.46 4.83
CA ALA A 168 -3.32 -5.80 4.38
C ALA A 168 -3.49 -5.14 3.01
N LYS A 169 -4.18 -5.79 2.07
CA LYS A 169 -4.55 -5.19 0.77
C LYS A 169 -5.42 -3.94 0.96
N LEU A 170 -6.44 -4.05 1.80
CA LEU A 170 -7.32 -2.91 2.14
C LEU A 170 -6.52 -1.75 2.74
N ALA A 171 -5.64 -2.05 3.71
CA ALA A 171 -4.82 -1.02 4.34
C ALA A 171 -3.83 -0.37 3.36
N SER A 172 -3.22 -1.16 2.48
CA SER A 172 -2.33 -0.65 1.42
C SER A 172 -3.07 0.28 0.46
N TYR A 173 -4.28 -0.10 0.04
CA TYR A 173 -5.14 0.75 -0.76
C TYR A 173 -5.53 2.04 -0.04
N ALA A 174 -5.97 1.94 1.22
CA ALA A 174 -6.37 3.11 2.01
C ALA A 174 -5.19 4.08 2.21
N LEU A 175 -3.98 3.58 2.44
CA LEU A 175 -2.77 4.38 2.60
C LEU A 175 -2.31 5.08 1.30
N SER A 176 -2.78 4.69 0.12
CA SER A 176 -2.56 5.44 -1.12
C SER A 176 -3.41 6.70 -1.22
N ASN A 177 -4.46 6.83 -0.40
CA ASN A 177 -5.28 8.03 -0.30
C ASN A 177 -4.67 9.01 0.72
N GLU A 178 -4.31 10.22 0.28
CA GLU A 178 -3.64 11.22 1.10
C GLU A 178 -4.47 11.65 2.32
N THR A 179 -5.81 11.78 2.17
CA THR A 179 -6.72 12.13 3.26
C THR A 179 -6.74 11.03 4.33
N PHE A 180 -6.86 9.77 3.92
CA PHE A 180 -6.82 8.66 4.86
C PHE A 180 -5.47 8.60 5.58
N GLN A 181 -4.36 8.73 4.86
CA GLN A 181 -3.01 8.71 5.43
C GLN A 181 -2.82 9.86 6.44
N LYS A 182 -3.25 11.08 6.10
CA LYS A 182 -3.21 12.25 6.98
C LYS A 182 -3.96 11.97 8.30
N ILE A 183 -5.19 11.46 8.21
CA ILE A 183 -6.03 11.24 9.39
C ILE A 183 -5.47 10.11 10.26
N CYS A 184 -5.17 8.93 9.69
CA CYS A 184 -4.72 7.78 10.47
C CYS A 184 -3.33 7.95 11.11
N SER A 185 -2.48 8.83 10.56
CA SER A 185 -1.17 9.19 11.12
C SER A 185 -1.23 10.30 12.17
N THR A 186 -2.36 10.98 12.29
CA THR A 186 -2.54 12.05 13.29
C THR A 186 -2.62 11.45 14.69
N TYR A 187 -1.76 11.92 15.60
CA TYR A 187 -1.77 11.48 16.99
C TYR A 187 -2.89 12.10 17.80
N LYS A 188 -3.11 13.41 17.65
CA LYS A 188 -4.08 14.17 18.42
C LYS A 188 -4.75 15.22 17.56
N MET A 189 -6.08 15.32 17.66
CA MET A 189 -6.89 16.29 16.95
C MET A 189 -7.92 16.93 17.88
N LYS A 190 -8.24 18.20 17.62
CA LYS A 190 -9.37 18.89 18.26
C LYS A 190 -10.46 19.07 17.22
N ILE A 191 -11.65 18.59 17.51
CA ILE A 191 -12.83 18.81 16.68
C ILE A 191 -13.88 19.63 17.47
N PRO A 192 -14.79 20.35 16.79
CA PRO A 192 -15.90 21.05 17.46
C PRO A 192 -16.74 20.09 18.30
N LEU A 193 -17.31 20.61 19.40
CA LEU A 193 -18.28 19.87 20.20
C LEU A 193 -19.71 20.09 19.69
N ASN A 194 -19.99 21.13 19.09
CA ASN A 194 -21.13 21.59 18.30
C ASN A 194 -20.72 22.94 17.75
N THR A 195 -21.35 23.43 16.74
CA THR A 195 -20.86 24.54 15.92
C THR A 195 -20.30 25.78 16.67
N ASN A 196 -20.40 25.90 18.01
CA ASN A 196 -19.81 27.00 18.78
C ASN A 196 -19.59 26.75 20.29
N GLU A 197 -19.72 25.52 20.82
CA GLU A 197 -19.84 25.33 22.29
C GLU A 197 -18.66 24.57 22.95
N GLY A 198 -17.51 24.51 22.28
CA GLY A 198 -16.36 23.81 22.84
C GLY A 198 -15.64 22.91 21.85
N VAL A 199 -14.74 22.08 22.37
CA VAL A 199 -13.94 21.15 21.55
C VAL A 199 -13.88 19.77 22.18
N ARG A 200 -13.97 18.72 21.37
CA ARG A 200 -13.53 17.36 21.72
C ARG A 200 -12.06 17.21 21.36
N VAL A 201 -11.31 16.60 22.26
CA VAL A 201 -9.92 16.24 22.02
C VAL A 201 -9.86 14.76 21.73
N LEU A 202 -9.47 14.41 20.50
CA LEU A 202 -9.31 13.04 20.02
C LEU A 202 -7.86 12.63 20.14
N VAL A 203 -7.59 11.41 20.61
CA VAL A 203 -6.23 10.87 20.76
C VAL A 203 -6.17 9.50 20.08
N ASN A 204 -5.22 9.31 19.21
CA ASN A 204 -5.08 8.07 18.47
C ASN A 204 -4.66 6.92 19.38
N HIS A 205 -5.47 5.87 19.40
CA HIS A 205 -5.21 4.66 20.18
C HIS A 205 -4.06 3.80 19.63
N ASN A 206 -3.58 4.10 18.41
CA ASN A 206 -2.48 3.36 17.79
C ASN A 206 -1.13 3.78 18.39
N LYS A 207 -0.68 3.04 19.40
CA LYS A 207 0.59 3.30 20.09
C LYS A 207 1.81 3.17 19.18
N MET A 208 1.72 2.47 18.02
CA MET A 208 2.84 2.35 17.07
C MET A 208 3.33 3.70 16.59
N LEU A 209 2.47 4.73 16.51
CA LEU A 209 2.85 6.09 16.17
C LEU A 209 3.95 6.68 17.07
N HIS A 210 4.13 6.15 18.29
CA HIS A 210 5.19 6.55 19.22
C HIS A 210 6.19 5.44 19.50
N LEU A 211 5.76 4.18 19.38
CA LEU A 211 6.59 3.03 19.73
C LEU A 211 7.53 2.60 18.60
N TYR A 212 7.27 3.08 17.36
CA TYR A 212 8.02 2.62 16.20
C TYR A 212 8.37 3.77 15.26
N GLU A 213 9.67 3.94 14.99
CA GLU A 213 10.15 4.97 14.07
C GLU A 213 9.65 4.76 12.66
N GLY A 214 9.15 5.83 12.04
CA GLY A 214 8.57 5.80 10.71
C GLY A 214 7.12 5.28 10.66
N ALA A 215 6.47 4.99 11.80
CA ALA A 215 5.07 4.58 11.82
C ALA A 215 4.14 5.68 11.27
N VAL A 216 3.20 5.28 10.39
CA VAL A 216 2.25 6.17 9.70
C VAL A 216 0.78 5.78 9.93
N GLY A 217 0.49 4.86 10.82
CA GLY A 217 -0.89 4.42 11.13
C GLY A 217 -0.92 2.95 11.53
N VAL A 218 -2.03 2.22 11.51
CA VAL A 218 -3.29 2.52 10.82
C VAL A 218 -4.47 2.45 11.77
N LYS A 219 -4.83 1.21 12.30
CA LYS A 219 -6.03 1.02 13.12
C LYS A 219 -5.90 -0.13 14.12
N THR A 220 -6.36 0.09 15.33
CA THR A 220 -6.52 -0.92 16.40
C THR A 220 -7.92 -1.50 16.40
N GLY A 221 -8.08 -2.73 16.89
CA GLY A 221 -9.37 -3.37 17.11
C GLY A 221 -9.35 -4.33 18.28
N PHE A 222 -10.46 -4.43 19.00
CA PHE A 222 -10.65 -5.40 20.07
C PHE A 222 -12.13 -5.67 20.32
N THR A 223 -12.47 -6.95 20.41
CA THR A 223 -13.69 -7.46 21.03
C THR A 223 -13.32 -8.71 21.85
N LYS A 224 -14.22 -9.16 22.73
CA LYS A 224 -13.99 -10.43 23.45
C LYS A 224 -13.87 -11.64 22.51
N LYS A 225 -14.57 -11.63 21.38
CA LYS A 225 -14.57 -12.71 20.37
C LYS A 225 -13.32 -12.65 19.48
N SER A 226 -12.96 -11.47 18.97
CA SER A 226 -11.82 -11.30 18.06
C SER A 226 -10.47 -11.37 18.76
N GLY A 227 -10.40 -11.03 20.06
CA GLY A 227 -9.14 -10.68 20.70
C GLY A 227 -8.59 -9.36 20.16
N ARG A 228 -7.30 -9.08 20.39
CA ARG A 228 -6.64 -7.89 19.89
C ARG A 228 -6.33 -8.04 18.40
N CYS A 229 -6.70 -7.05 17.62
CA CYS A 229 -6.43 -6.92 16.19
C CYS A 229 -5.69 -5.61 15.95
N LEU A 230 -4.69 -5.63 15.11
CA LEU A 230 -3.91 -4.44 14.79
C LEU A 230 -3.54 -4.43 13.31
N VAL A 231 -3.69 -3.26 12.70
CA VAL A 231 -3.08 -2.90 11.43
C VAL A 231 -2.14 -1.75 11.69
N SER A 232 -0.86 -1.90 11.39
CA SER A 232 0.11 -0.81 11.43
C SER A 232 0.86 -0.69 10.12
N ALA A 233 1.35 0.50 9.83
CA ALA A 233 2.23 0.75 8.71
C ALA A 233 3.40 1.63 9.14
N ALA A 234 4.55 1.40 8.52
CA ALA A 234 5.73 2.23 8.72
C ALA A 234 6.46 2.44 7.38
N LYS A 235 7.06 3.62 7.21
CA LYS A 235 7.80 4.01 6.01
C LYS A 235 9.24 4.36 6.36
N ARG A 236 10.21 3.73 5.67
CA ARG A 236 11.65 4.05 5.76
C ARG A 236 12.28 3.89 4.38
N ASP A 237 13.13 4.82 3.98
CA ASP A 237 13.90 4.75 2.74
C ASP A 237 13.07 4.36 1.50
N GLY A 238 11.87 4.94 1.35
CA GLY A 238 10.96 4.64 0.26
C GLY A 238 10.13 3.36 0.41
N LEU A 239 10.48 2.44 1.30
CA LEU A 239 9.74 1.21 1.57
C LEU A 239 8.61 1.48 2.57
N LEU A 240 7.36 1.24 2.17
CA LEU A 240 6.17 1.32 3.02
C LEU A 240 5.69 -0.11 3.34
N LEU A 241 5.81 -0.51 4.59
CA LEU A 241 5.39 -1.82 5.06
C LEU A 241 4.06 -1.73 5.81
N VAL A 242 3.16 -2.66 5.52
CA VAL A 242 1.90 -2.88 6.24
C VAL A 242 2.01 -4.19 7.00
N ALA A 243 1.81 -4.13 8.30
CA ALA A 243 1.73 -5.29 9.18
C ALA A 243 0.29 -5.45 9.69
N VAL A 244 -0.21 -6.68 9.68
CA VAL A 244 -1.53 -7.05 10.17
C VAL A 244 -1.42 -8.20 11.15
N THR A 245 -2.11 -8.10 12.28
CA THR A 245 -2.33 -9.23 13.20
C THR A 245 -3.80 -9.33 13.57
N LEU A 246 -4.33 -10.57 13.58
CA LEU A 246 -5.65 -10.90 14.07
C LEU A 246 -5.54 -11.88 15.23
N SER A 247 -6.25 -11.60 16.33
CA SER A 247 -6.20 -12.38 17.58
C SER A 247 -4.75 -12.51 18.11
N ALA A 248 -4.13 -11.37 18.45
CA ALA A 248 -2.74 -11.25 18.86
C ALA A 248 -2.64 -10.76 20.32
N PRO A 249 -2.35 -11.61 21.31
CA PRO A 249 -2.21 -11.18 22.71
C PRO A 249 -1.14 -10.11 22.91
N ASP A 250 -0.07 -10.14 22.14
CA ASP A 250 1.09 -9.23 22.21
C ASP A 250 1.29 -8.44 20.91
N ASP A 251 0.22 -7.87 20.39
CA ASP A 251 0.15 -7.19 19.09
C ASP A 251 1.26 -6.13 18.88
N TRP A 252 1.58 -5.32 19.88
CA TRP A 252 2.62 -4.27 19.73
C TRP A 252 4.01 -4.85 19.48
N ASN A 253 4.40 -5.90 20.19
CA ASN A 253 5.69 -6.56 19.99
C ASN A 253 5.72 -7.39 18.72
N ASP A 254 4.60 -8.06 18.37
CA ASP A 254 4.45 -8.75 17.09
C ASP A 254 4.68 -7.79 15.91
N HIS A 255 4.08 -6.59 15.95
CA HIS A 255 4.21 -5.60 14.89
C HIS A 255 5.64 -5.02 14.82
N LYS A 256 6.27 -4.72 15.96
CA LYS A 256 7.68 -4.30 15.98
C LYS A 256 8.56 -5.36 15.33
N ALA A 257 8.41 -6.63 15.73
CA ALA A 257 9.21 -7.73 15.21
C ALA A 257 9.01 -7.95 13.71
N MET A 258 7.75 -7.84 13.21
CA MET A 258 7.46 -7.95 11.78
C MET A 258 8.06 -6.79 10.97
N LEU A 259 7.91 -5.55 11.44
CA LEU A 259 8.46 -4.38 10.76
C LEU A 259 9.99 -4.39 10.77
N ASP A 260 10.63 -4.75 11.89
CA ASP A 260 12.09 -4.92 11.98
C ASP A 260 12.58 -6.03 11.03
N PHE A 261 11.86 -7.14 10.96
CA PHE A 261 12.15 -8.20 9.99
C PHE A 261 12.10 -7.67 8.56
N GLY A 262 11.06 -6.89 8.21
CA GLY A 262 10.91 -6.31 6.89
C GLY A 262 12.05 -5.34 6.56
N PHE A 263 12.24 -4.30 7.36
CA PHE A 263 13.26 -3.28 7.11
C PHE A 263 14.71 -3.78 7.21
N SER A 264 14.97 -4.81 8.02
CA SER A 264 16.33 -5.39 8.07
C SER A 264 16.67 -6.26 6.86
N ARG A 265 15.68 -6.83 6.18
CA ARG A 265 15.88 -7.82 5.11
C ARG A 265 15.55 -7.32 3.71
N TYR A 266 14.77 -6.27 3.60
CA TYR A 266 14.27 -5.77 2.32
C TYR A 266 14.62 -4.30 2.15
N THR A 267 14.79 -3.90 0.91
CA THR A 267 14.97 -2.52 0.47
C THR A 267 14.07 -2.27 -0.74
N ARG A 268 13.68 -1.01 -0.93
CA ARG A 268 12.98 -0.60 -2.14
C ARG A 268 13.89 0.35 -2.91
N ASP A 269 14.36 -0.12 -4.05
CA ASP A 269 15.29 0.64 -4.87
C ASP A 269 14.59 1.13 -6.15
N THR A 270 14.91 2.36 -6.54
CA THR A 270 14.49 2.95 -7.80
C THR A 270 15.59 2.74 -8.83
N TYR A 271 15.27 1.99 -9.87
CA TYR A 271 16.21 1.65 -10.95
C TYR A 271 16.19 2.65 -12.09
N ALA A 272 15.02 3.27 -12.34
CA ALA A 272 14.92 4.39 -13.26
C ALA A 272 13.68 5.23 -12.90
N GLU A 273 13.89 6.52 -12.70
CA GLU A 273 12.80 7.49 -12.59
C GLU A 273 12.05 7.60 -13.93
N LYS A 274 10.77 7.94 -13.90
CA LYS A 274 9.93 8.16 -15.09
C LYS A 274 10.65 9.06 -16.11
N GLY A 275 10.74 8.58 -17.36
CA GLY A 275 11.34 9.31 -18.48
C GLY A 275 12.88 9.38 -18.45
N ARG A 276 13.56 8.69 -17.51
CA ARG A 276 15.03 8.75 -17.38
C ARG A 276 15.76 7.61 -18.09
N TYR A 277 15.11 6.46 -18.26
CA TYR A 277 15.66 5.41 -19.12
C TYR A 277 15.30 5.73 -20.57
N ALA A 278 16.29 5.74 -21.46
CA ALA A 278 16.08 6.04 -22.85
C ALA A 278 16.73 4.98 -23.76
N VAL A 279 16.03 4.60 -24.81
CA VAL A 279 16.52 3.69 -25.84
C VAL A 279 16.17 4.24 -27.22
N SER A 280 17.09 4.10 -28.20
CA SER A 280 16.84 4.48 -29.59
C SER A 280 16.27 3.29 -30.34
N LEU A 281 15.15 3.47 -31.02
CA LEU A 281 14.49 2.47 -31.87
C LEU A 281 14.52 2.91 -33.32
N PRO A 282 14.85 2.02 -34.29
CA PRO A 282 14.80 2.33 -35.71
C PRO A 282 13.38 2.61 -36.21
N VAL A 283 13.23 3.58 -37.10
CA VAL A 283 11.94 3.93 -37.71
C VAL A 283 12.03 3.83 -39.23
N ALA A 284 11.21 2.95 -39.80
CA ALA A 284 11.07 2.79 -41.24
C ALA A 284 10.07 3.80 -41.81
N ASN A 285 10.37 4.36 -42.99
CA ASN A 285 9.56 5.36 -43.72
C ASN A 285 9.32 6.65 -42.91
N GLY A 286 10.15 6.94 -41.90
CA GLY A 286 10.13 8.17 -41.13
C GLY A 286 10.96 9.28 -41.77
N LYS A 287 10.70 10.57 -41.38
CA LYS A 287 11.62 11.67 -41.68
C LYS A 287 12.93 11.50 -40.94
N GLU A 288 12.84 10.99 -39.72
CA GLU A 288 13.96 10.58 -38.86
C GLU A 288 14.09 9.05 -38.93
N GLU A 289 15.34 8.56 -38.96
CA GLU A 289 15.65 7.12 -39.04
C GLU A 289 15.51 6.40 -37.69
N THR A 290 15.48 7.17 -36.61
CA THR A 290 15.37 6.65 -35.23
C THR A 290 14.42 7.49 -34.42
N LEU A 291 13.88 6.88 -33.36
CA LEU A 291 13.04 7.49 -32.36
C LEU A 291 13.62 7.21 -30.96
N THR A 292 13.61 8.19 -30.08
CA THR A 292 13.92 8.00 -28.67
C THR A 292 12.67 7.51 -27.94
N ALA A 293 12.73 6.33 -27.34
CA ALA A 293 11.68 5.84 -26.43
C ALA A 293 12.17 5.96 -24.99
N VAL A 294 11.26 6.31 -24.07
CA VAL A 294 11.53 6.46 -22.64
C VAL A 294 10.54 5.65 -21.79
N ASN A 295 10.96 5.29 -20.57
CA ASN A 295 10.06 4.60 -19.63
C ASN A 295 8.87 5.47 -19.24
N SER A 296 7.67 4.90 -19.34
CA SER A 296 6.39 5.58 -19.07
C SER A 296 6.14 5.85 -17.59
N ASP A 297 6.81 5.09 -16.71
CA ASP A 297 6.68 5.19 -15.25
C ASP A 297 8.01 4.89 -14.56
N THR A 298 8.07 5.18 -13.23
CA THR A 298 9.23 4.85 -12.40
C THR A 298 9.37 3.34 -12.23
N LEU A 299 10.55 2.82 -12.55
CA LEU A 299 10.92 1.43 -12.30
C LEU A 299 11.51 1.31 -10.91
N ALA A 300 10.76 0.70 -10.00
CA ALA A 300 11.20 0.44 -8.63
C ALA A 300 10.75 -0.95 -8.19
N ALA A 301 11.56 -1.63 -7.40
CA ALA A 301 11.23 -2.94 -6.86
C ALA A 301 11.66 -3.07 -5.41
N THR A 302 10.96 -3.94 -4.67
CA THR A 302 11.31 -4.33 -3.31
C THR A 302 12.01 -5.68 -3.36
N LEU A 303 13.28 -5.70 -3.00
CA LEU A 303 14.14 -6.88 -3.01
C LEU A 303 14.71 -7.15 -1.62
N LYS A 304 15.21 -8.37 -1.41
CA LYS A 304 16.08 -8.63 -0.26
C LYS A 304 17.31 -7.77 -0.37
N ARG A 305 17.86 -7.30 0.75
CA ARG A 305 19.12 -6.50 0.74
C ARG A 305 20.31 -7.25 0.11
N GLU A 306 20.32 -8.56 0.27
CA GLU A 306 21.28 -9.45 -0.37
C GLU A 306 20.63 -10.05 -1.64
N HIS A 307 20.72 -9.34 -2.77
CA HIS A 307 20.23 -9.77 -4.07
C HIS A 307 21.35 -9.68 -5.12
N GLY A 308 21.18 -10.38 -6.24
CA GLY A 308 22.07 -10.32 -7.39
C GLY A 308 22.02 -8.99 -8.13
N GLU A 309 22.82 -8.87 -9.16
CA GLU A 309 22.83 -7.69 -10.04
C GLU A 309 21.49 -7.54 -10.76
N VAL A 310 20.99 -6.28 -10.81
CA VAL A 310 19.78 -5.95 -11.56
C VAL A 310 20.19 -5.52 -12.97
N THR A 311 19.62 -6.18 -13.95
CA THR A 311 19.83 -5.92 -15.37
C THR A 311 18.54 -5.45 -16.03
N TYR A 312 18.67 -4.81 -17.22
CA TYR A 312 17.54 -4.34 -18.00
C TYR A 312 17.36 -5.19 -19.26
N ARG A 313 16.13 -5.52 -19.59
CA ARG A 313 15.73 -6.15 -20.84
C ARG A 313 14.68 -5.27 -21.52
N VAL A 314 14.92 -4.93 -22.78
CA VAL A 314 13.97 -4.19 -23.62
C VAL A 314 13.27 -5.18 -24.55
N GLU A 315 11.96 -5.13 -24.55
CA GLU A 315 11.10 -5.85 -25.48
C GLU A 315 10.42 -4.81 -26.40
N ALA A 316 10.90 -4.70 -27.62
CA ALA A 316 10.39 -3.78 -28.63
C ALA A 316 10.50 -4.41 -30.02
N PRO A 317 9.71 -3.96 -31.00
CA PRO A 317 9.88 -4.35 -32.40
C PRO A 317 11.29 -4.01 -32.90
N HIS A 318 11.82 -4.80 -33.83
CA HIS A 318 13.12 -4.51 -34.45
C HIS A 318 13.16 -3.14 -35.15
N PHE A 319 12.02 -2.64 -35.61
CA PHE A 319 11.83 -1.30 -36.14
C PHE A 319 10.36 -0.90 -36.04
N LEU A 320 10.10 0.40 -35.97
CA LEU A 320 8.78 1.01 -36.01
C LEU A 320 8.45 1.51 -37.41
N TYR A 321 7.18 1.66 -37.74
CA TYR A 321 6.73 2.30 -38.97
C TYR A 321 6.19 3.69 -38.71
N ALA A 322 6.70 4.69 -39.41
CA ALA A 322 6.15 6.04 -39.35
C ALA A 322 4.74 6.12 -39.99
N PRO A 323 3.81 6.96 -39.47
CA PRO A 323 4.07 7.88 -38.37
C PRO A 323 4.01 7.20 -36.99
N VAL A 324 4.81 7.69 -36.04
CA VAL A 324 4.75 7.36 -34.62
C VAL A 324 4.55 8.68 -33.89
N ASN A 325 3.56 8.78 -33.01
CA ASN A 325 3.28 10.00 -32.29
C ASN A 325 3.95 9.97 -30.92
N GLU A 326 4.27 11.16 -30.39
CA GLU A 326 4.69 11.32 -29.00
C GLU A 326 3.66 10.68 -28.06
N GLY A 327 4.12 9.87 -27.10
CA GLY A 327 3.29 9.12 -26.16
C GLY A 327 2.83 7.75 -26.63
N ASP A 328 2.98 7.39 -27.93
CA ASP A 328 2.65 6.04 -28.40
C ASP A 328 3.50 5.00 -27.69
N VAL A 329 2.88 3.89 -27.26
CA VAL A 329 3.60 2.74 -26.68
C VAL A 329 4.35 2.01 -27.79
N VAL A 330 5.68 1.93 -27.65
CA VAL A 330 6.57 1.38 -28.69
C VAL A 330 7.36 0.15 -28.22
N GLY A 331 7.17 -0.25 -26.97
CA GLY A 331 7.82 -1.41 -26.38
C GLY A 331 7.61 -1.48 -24.87
N ARG A 332 8.38 -2.31 -24.21
CA ARG A 332 8.39 -2.50 -22.76
C ARG A 332 9.81 -2.60 -22.24
N ILE A 333 10.09 -2.02 -21.08
CA ILE A 333 11.33 -2.22 -20.34
C ILE A 333 11.06 -3.06 -19.11
N ILE A 334 11.96 -3.99 -18.83
CA ILE A 334 11.86 -4.96 -17.75
C ILE A 334 13.16 -4.94 -16.95
N CYS A 335 13.05 -4.77 -15.62
CA CYS A 335 14.15 -5.00 -14.70
C CYS A 335 14.16 -6.47 -14.29
N VAL A 336 15.32 -7.10 -14.37
CA VAL A 336 15.54 -8.52 -14.08
C VAL A 336 16.59 -8.66 -12.99
N CYS A 337 16.29 -9.43 -11.95
CA CYS A 337 17.21 -9.83 -10.89
C CYS A 337 17.16 -11.35 -10.72
N ASP A 338 18.33 -12.01 -10.70
CA ASP A 338 18.44 -13.47 -10.59
C ASP A 338 17.54 -14.23 -11.59
N GLY A 339 17.45 -13.71 -12.84
CA GLY A 339 16.65 -14.28 -13.91
C GLY A 339 15.12 -14.06 -13.78
N LYS A 340 14.66 -13.32 -12.80
CA LYS A 340 13.23 -13.02 -12.57
C LYS A 340 12.94 -11.56 -12.88
N GLU A 341 11.79 -11.31 -13.52
CA GLU A 341 11.24 -9.96 -13.65
C GLU A 341 10.87 -9.44 -12.27
N ILE A 342 11.37 -8.23 -11.93
CA ILE A 342 11.14 -7.57 -10.65
C ILE A 342 10.36 -6.27 -10.79
N ALA A 343 10.44 -5.61 -11.93
CA ALA A 343 9.66 -4.43 -12.30
C ALA A 343 9.60 -4.30 -13.81
N SER A 344 8.57 -3.68 -14.33
CA SER A 344 8.46 -3.35 -15.76
C SER A 344 7.48 -2.20 -15.98
N CYS A 345 7.66 -1.49 -17.09
CA CYS A 345 6.68 -0.53 -17.60
C CYS A 345 6.81 -0.40 -19.12
N ASP A 346 5.86 0.30 -19.72
CA ASP A 346 5.89 0.58 -21.15
C ASP A 346 7.04 1.54 -21.52
N LEU A 347 7.55 1.39 -22.73
CA LEU A 347 8.38 2.38 -23.40
C LEU A 347 7.47 3.21 -24.30
N ILE A 348 7.49 4.51 -24.11
CA ILE A 348 6.71 5.47 -24.91
C ILE A 348 7.61 6.34 -25.78
N ALA A 349 7.11 6.70 -26.96
CA ALA A 349 7.76 7.63 -27.86
C ALA A 349 7.94 9.00 -27.19
N LYS A 350 9.16 9.52 -27.14
CA LYS A 350 9.47 10.83 -26.55
C LYS A 350 9.14 11.99 -27.51
N GLU A 351 9.04 11.69 -28.80
CA GLU A 351 8.86 12.64 -29.88
C GLU A 351 8.05 12.03 -31.01
N THR A 352 7.43 12.88 -31.86
CA THR A 352 6.70 12.43 -33.03
C THR A 352 7.60 12.29 -34.23
N VAL A 353 7.63 11.11 -34.87
CA VAL A 353 8.30 10.87 -36.14
C VAL A 353 7.26 10.79 -37.26
N SER A 354 7.20 11.83 -38.10
CA SER A 354 6.29 11.90 -39.23
C SER A 354 6.76 11.02 -40.40
N ARG A 355 5.83 10.60 -41.26
CA ARG A 355 6.17 9.86 -42.46
C ARG A 355 7.04 10.71 -43.40
N ALA A 356 8.10 10.11 -43.97
CA ALA A 356 8.88 10.74 -45.03
C ALA A 356 7.98 11.00 -46.26
N ALA A 357 8.12 12.16 -46.84
CA ALA A 357 7.44 12.46 -48.11
C ALA A 357 7.93 11.45 -49.16
N ARG A 358 7.02 10.67 -49.74
CA ARG A 358 7.36 9.89 -50.95
C ARG A 358 7.79 10.90 -52.01
N GLY A 359 9.06 10.87 -52.40
CA GLY A 359 9.52 11.54 -53.61
C GLY A 359 8.67 11.03 -54.76
N GLY A 360 7.68 11.80 -55.23
CA GLY A 360 6.84 11.42 -56.34
C GLY A 360 7.71 11.19 -57.58
N PHE A 361 7.34 10.25 -58.42
CA PHE A 361 7.96 9.99 -59.73
C PHE A 361 8.29 11.30 -60.49
N PHE A 362 7.51 12.35 -60.32
CA PHE A 362 7.76 13.69 -60.86
C PHE A 362 8.95 14.42 -60.20
N SER A 363 9.28 14.23 -58.93
CA SER A 363 10.45 14.86 -58.31
C SER A 363 11.74 14.21 -58.81
N TRP A 364 11.72 12.90 -59.06
CA TRP A 364 12.85 12.20 -59.69
C TRP A 364 13.02 12.66 -61.15
N LEU A 365 11.93 12.82 -61.92
CA LEU A 365 11.94 13.32 -63.29
C LEU A 365 12.49 14.75 -63.36
N PHE A 366 12.09 15.66 -62.46
CA PHE A 366 12.62 17.02 -62.41
C PHE A 366 14.09 17.10 -61.98
N SER A 367 14.62 16.12 -61.24
CA SER A 367 16.04 16.06 -60.89
C SER A 367 16.91 15.71 -62.09
N LEU A 368 16.36 15.03 -63.12
CA LEU A 368 17.04 14.69 -64.36
C LEU A 368 17.17 15.89 -65.33
N PHE A 369 16.34 16.92 -65.17
CA PHE A 369 16.36 18.12 -66.01
C PHE A 369 17.05 19.33 -65.37
N LYS A 370 17.69 19.15 -64.20
CA LYS A 370 18.51 20.16 -63.52
C LYS A 370 20.02 19.83 -63.65
N LYS A 371 20.49 19.59 -64.84
CA LYS A 371 21.88 19.63 -65.22
C LYS A 371 22.13 20.63 -66.29
#